data_7cc4e7068485b50bb3a9b0a6a482035c
#
_entry.id   7cc4e7068485b50bb3a9b0a6a482035c
#
_cell.length_a   1.000
_cell.length_b   1.000
_cell.length_c   1.000
_cell.angle_alpha   90.00
_cell.angle_beta   90.00
_cell.angle_gamma   90.00
#
_symmetry.space_group_name_H-M   'P 1'
#
loop_
_entity.id
_entity.type
_entity.pdbx_description
1 polymer ?
#
loop_
_entity_poly.entity_id
_entity_poly.type
_entity_poly.pdbx_seq_one_letter_code
_entity_poly.pdbx_strand_id
1 'polypeptide(L)'
;ARKGKSALANKDLNVVTDLKEVAASEEIDVFVELIGGTDLAKELVETAISNGKHVVTANKALIASHGDELFKLAKEKGVQIGFEASVAGGTPVIKALREGLVANKVQWFAGILNGTTNFILSEMSEKNTNFDDALKQAQDLGLAEADPTMDIDGTDAAQKASILAALAFKVPFDFKAVSYGGIDQVAPEDLNYADELGYAIKHIAYGNLIDNEVSVSAYPTLVSKQLLLSQVGQQMNALDIHCEEMGSTVYYGPGAGPKPTASAVIADLVDIANGGWPSQELSTNSNKLTKRTSNFPRYFRLNVKNEAGAIAKISSIFADEDISIEALIQHEARNLPEEPQDTVPVVIISGSVSEEIASKLMANLESMKEIDAEVRQFRIHNAV
;
A
#
# COMPACT_ATOMS: atom_id res chain seq x y z
N ALA A 1 -14.09 12.56 23.93
CA ALA A 1 -14.10 13.54 22.81
C ALA A 1 -13.00 14.57 23.04
N ARG A 2 -12.28 15.00 21.98
CA ARG A 2 -11.32 16.12 22.10
C ARG A 2 -12.06 17.37 22.61
N LYS A 3 -11.50 18.04 23.63
CA LYS A 3 -12.05 19.30 24.15
C LYS A 3 -12.37 20.25 22.99
N GLY A 4 -13.64 20.63 22.81
CA GLY A 4 -14.10 21.62 21.85
C GLY A 4 -14.92 21.09 20.65
N LYS A 5 -15.08 19.78 20.46
CA LYS A 5 -15.98 19.21 19.43
C LYS A 5 -17.13 18.41 20.05
N SER A 6 -17.91 19.05 20.92
CA SER A 6 -19.17 18.46 21.37
C SER A 6 -20.27 18.74 20.33
N ALA A 7 -20.14 18.16 19.14
CA ALA A 7 -21.22 18.19 18.14
C ALA A 7 -22.24 17.05 18.31
N LEU A 8 -22.08 16.22 19.35
CA LEU A 8 -23.02 15.16 19.71
C LEU A 8 -23.79 15.55 20.98
N ALA A 9 -24.59 16.61 20.89
CA ALA A 9 -25.62 16.89 21.89
C ALA A 9 -26.80 15.94 21.72
N ASN A 10 -26.59 14.64 21.63
CA ASN A 10 -27.66 13.68 21.88
C ASN A 10 -27.72 13.50 23.39
N LYS A 11 -28.86 13.89 24.00
CA LYS A 11 -29.09 13.90 25.46
C LYS A 11 -29.00 12.50 26.10
N ASP A 12 -28.95 11.45 25.27
CA ASP A 12 -28.94 10.05 25.71
C ASP A 12 -27.50 9.45 25.76
N LEU A 13 -26.45 10.23 25.42
CA LEU A 13 -25.07 9.76 25.46
C LEU A 13 -24.39 10.23 26.74
N ASN A 14 -23.78 9.28 27.48
CA ASN A 14 -22.89 9.58 28.57
C ASN A 14 -21.52 10.00 28.03
N VAL A 15 -21.21 11.30 28.07
CA VAL A 15 -19.94 11.84 27.57
C VAL A 15 -19.00 12.05 28.74
N VAL A 16 -17.90 11.29 28.76
CA VAL A 16 -16.85 11.38 29.77
C VAL A 16 -15.55 11.91 29.14
N THR A 17 -14.68 12.47 29.99
CA THR A 17 -13.40 13.05 29.56
C THR A 17 -12.20 12.17 29.91
N ASP A 18 -12.34 11.24 30.85
CA ASP A 18 -11.30 10.29 31.21
C ASP A 18 -11.43 9.02 30.36
N LEU A 19 -10.52 8.85 29.41
CA LEU A 19 -10.51 7.69 28.52
C LEU A 19 -10.12 6.40 29.25
N LYS A 20 -9.30 6.50 30.32
CA LYS A 20 -8.87 5.33 31.10
C LYS A 20 -10.02 4.77 31.93
N GLU A 21 -10.87 5.65 32.47
CA GLU A 21 -12.10 5.25 33.17
C GLU A 21 -13.01 4.44 32.22
N VAL A 22 -13.18 4.88 30.96
CA VAL A 22 -13.96 4.15 29.96
C VAL A 22 -13.35 2.78 29.67
N ALA A 23 -12.03 2.72 29.44
CA ALA A 23 -11.35 1.45 29.14
C ALA A 23 -11.41 0.45 30.31
N ALA A 24 -11.51 0.93 31.55
CA ALA A 24 -11.59 0.09 32.76
C ALA A 24 -13.01 -0.20 33.24
N SER A 25 -14.04 0.51 32.75
CA SER A 25 -15.42 0.43 33.27
C SER A 25 -16.02 -0.98 33.16
N GLU A 26 -16.58 -1.52 34.22
CA GLU A 26 -17.25 -2.82 34.24
C GLU A 26 -18.60 -2.82 33.48
N GLU A 27 -19.14 -1.64 33.17
CA GLU A 27 -20.42 -1.48 32.46
C GLU A 27 -20.27 -1.59 30.93
N ILE A 28 -19.04 -1.77 30.41
CA ILE A 28 -18.72 -1.80 28.99
C ILE A 28 -18.21 -3.17 28.59
N ASP A 29 -18.85 -3.80 27.61
CA ASP A 29 -18.45 -5.08 27.03
C ASP A 29 -17.48 -4.92 25.86
N VAL A 30 -17.64 -3.83 25.09
CA VAL A 30 -16.82 -3.56 23.89
C VAL A 30 -16.25 -2.15 23.92
N PHE A 31 -14.94 -2.04 23.80
CA PHE A 31 -14.22 -0.76 23.70
C PHE A 31 -13.93 -0.44 22.24
N VAL A 32 -14.40 0.71 21.73
CA VAL A 32 -14.15 1.15 20.35
C VAL A 32 -13.09 2.25 20.34
N GLU A 33 -11.93 1.98 19.73
CA GLU A 33 -10.80 2.91 19.64
C GLU A 33 -10.78 3.56 18.24
N LEU A 34 -10.97 4.88 18.19
CA LEU A 34 -10.98 5.70 16.97
C LEU A 34 -10.18 7.01 17.18
N ILE A 35 -9.24 7.02 18.12
CA ILE A 35 -8.49 8.25 18.47
C ILE A 35 -7.24 8.44 17.62
N GLY A 36 -6.68 7.34 17.11
CA GLY A 36 -5.43 7.34 16.34
C GLY A 36 -4.17 7.52 17.20
N GLY A 37 -3.00 7.47 16.56
CA GLY A 37 -1.71 7.42 17.23
C GLY A 37 -1.41 6.04 17.82
N THR A 38 -0.25 5.87 18.45
CA THR A 38 0.18 4.56 18.96
C THR A 38 0.21 4.49 20.49
N ASP A 39 0.82 5.46 21.17
CA ASP A 39 1.13 5.35 22.60
C ASP A 39 -0.12 5.29 23.48
N LEU A 40 -0.96 6.34 23.44
CA LEU A 40 -2.19 6.39 24.22
C LEU A 40 -3.20 5.33 23.77
N ALA A 41 -3.31 5.10 22.46
CA ALA A 41 -4.20 4.08 21.91
C ALA A 41 -3.82 2.68 22.42
N LYS A 42 -2.53 2.34 22.43
CA LYS A 42 -2.01 1.09 23.00
C LYS A 42 -2.40 0.93 24.46
N GLU A 43 -2.09 1.93 25.30
CA GLU A 43 -2.41 1.89 26.73
C GLU A 43 -3.91 1.64 26.98
N LEU A 44 -4.77 2.33 26.25
CA LEU A 44 -6.23 2.19 26.40
C LEU A 44 -6.73 0.82 25.95
N VAL A 45 -6.23 0.32 24.81
CA VAL A 45 -6.60 -0.99 24.27
C VAL A 45 -6.12 -2.11 25.19
N GLU A 46 -4.87 -2.05 25.69
CA GLU A 46 -4.35 -3.01 26.67
C GLU A 46 -5.17 -2.99 27.98
N THR A 47 -5.57 -1.79 28.44
CA THR A 47 -6.42 -1.65 29.61
C THR A 47 -7.78 -2.30 29.38
N ALA A 48 -8.42 -2.04 28.23
CA ALA A 48 -9.71 -2.62 27.90
C ALA A 48 -9.64 -4.16 27.82
N ILE A 49 -8.66 -4.70 27.12
CA ILE A 49 -8.45 -6.15 27.01
C ILE A 49 -8.20 -6.78 28.39
N SER A 50 -7.35 -6.15 29.23
CA SER A 50 -7.02 -6.65 30.56
C SER A 50 -8.24 -6.69 31.50
N ASN A 51 -9.23 -5.83 31.26
CA ASN A 51 -10.52 -5.81 31.95
C ASN A 51 -11.61 -6.65 31.25
N GLY A 52 -11.22 -7.58 30.34
CA GLY A 52 -12.11 -8.54 29.73
C GLY A 52 -13.02 -7.97 28.64
N LYS A 53 -12.69 -6.81 28.04
CA LYS A 53 -13.49 -6.19 27.00
C LYS A 53 -13.03 -6.61 25.62
N HIS A 54 -13.97 -6.85 24.73
CA HIS A 54 -13.68 -6.88 23.29
C HIS A 54 -13.25 -5.49 22.82
N VAL A 55 -12.47 -5.45 21.75
CA VAL A 55 -11.98 -4.18 21.16
C VAL A 55 -12.37 -4.11 19.69
N VAL A 56 -12.76 -2.91 19.24
CA VAL A 56 -12.88 -2.61 17.79
C VAL A 56 -12.05 -1.37 17.52
N THR A 57 -11.17 -1.43 16.51
CA THR A 57 -10.28 -0.30 16.15
C THR A 57 -10.18 -0.08 14.65
N ALA A 58 -10.06 1.20 14.25
CA ALA A 58 -9.71 1.60 12.90
C ALA A 58 -8.21 1.99 12.77
N ASN A 59 -7.43 1.80 13.83
CA ASN A 59 -6.09 2.34 13.96
C ASN A 59 -5.04 1.40 13.35
N LYS A 60 -4.78 1.57 12.06
CA LYS A 60 -3.78 0.78 11.32
C LYS A 60 -2.38 0.88 11.93
N ALA A 61 -1.97 2.07 12.41
CA ALA A 61 -0.65 2.27 12.98
C ALA A 61 -0.46 1.47 14.28
N LEU A 62 -1.50 1.39 15.12
CA LEU A 62 -1.51 0.58 16.32
C LEU A 62 -1.37 -0.92 15.99
N ILE A 63 -2.18 -1.41 15.05
CA ILE A 63 -2.15 -2.84 14.66
C ILE A 63 -0.82 -3.20 13.98
N ALA A 64 -0.33 -2.37 13.05
CA ALA A 64 0.94 -2.62 12.34
C ALA A 64 2.17 -2.62 13.27
N SER A 65 2.12 -1.87 14.39
CA SER A 65 3.26 -1.72 15.31
C SER A 65 3.18 -2.63 16.55
N HIS A 66 1.98 -2.97 17.00
CA HIS A 66 1.73 -3.66 18.28
C HIS A 66 0.73 -4.82 18.16
N GLY A 67 0.38 -5.21 16.94
CA GLY A 67 -0.62 -6.26 16.71
C GLY A 67 -0.29 -7.56 17.45
N ASP A 68 0.94 -8.07 17.35
CA ASP A 68 1.33 -9.33 17.97
C ASP A 68 1.10 -9.33 19.49
N GLU A 69 1.48 -8.23 20.18
CA GLU A 69 1.30 -8.10 21.62
C GLU A 69 -0.19 -8.03 21.99
N LEU A 70 -0.96 -7.22 21.26
CA LEU A 70 -2.39 -7.01 21.52
C LEU A 70 -3.21 -8.26 21.25
N PHE A 71 -2.98 -8.96 20.13
CA PHE A 71 -3.70 -10.20 19.82
C PHE A 71 -3.32 -11.35 20.75
N LYS A 72 -2.07 -11.42 21.20
CA LYS A 72 -1.64 -12.36 22.24
C LYS A 72 -2.40 -12.12 23.54
N LEU A 73 -2.44 -10.87 24.01
CA LEU A 73 -3.14 -10.47 25.24
C LEU A 73 -4.65 -10.77 25.12
N ALA A 74 -5.25 -10.45 23.97
CA ALA A 74 -6.67 -10.72 23.71
C ALA A 74 -6.98 -12.24 23.78
N LYS A 75 -6.12 -13.08 23.20
CA LYS A 75 -6.22 -14.55 23.27
C LYS A 75 -6.14 -15.04 24.72
N GLU A 76 -5.18 -14.52 25.51
CA GLU A 76 -5.03 -14.88 26.93
C GLU A 76 -6.25 -14.48 27.77
N LYS A 77 -6.92 -13.39 27.43
CA LYS A 77 -8.12 -12.88 28.11
C LYS A 77 -9.44 -13.42 27.56
N GLY A 78 -9.41 -14.20 26.49
CA GLY A 78 -10.62 -14.73 25.84
C GLY A 78 -11.50 -13.68 25.17
N VAL A 79 -10.91 -12.55 24.77
CA VAL A 79 -11.62 -11.46 24.07
C VAL A 79 -11.14 -11.31 22.62
N GLN A 80 -11.84 -10.54 21.82
CA GLN A 80 -11.57 -10.36 20.40
C GLN A 80 -11.22 -8.92 20.08
N ILE A 81 -10.39 -8.75 19.02
CA ILE A 81 -10.07 -7.45 18.44
C ILE A 81 -10.62 -7.43 17.00
N GLY A 82 -11.63 -6.60 16.75
CA GLY A 82 -12.11 -6.26 15.41
C GLY A 82 -11.31 -5.10 14.85
N PHE A 83 -10.85 -5.22 13.61
CA PHE A 83 -10.00 -4.20 12.97
C PHE A 83 -10.23 -4.07 11.47
N GLU A 84 -11.45 -4.43 11.00
CA GLU A 84 -11.83 -4.31 9.58
C GLU A 84 -11.60 -2.89 9.06
N ALA A 85 -11.92 -1.88 9.85
CA ALA A 85 -11.77 -0.48 9.48
C ALA A 85 -10.30 0.00 9.35
N SER A 86 -9.31 -0.81 9.72
CA SER A 86 -7.89 -0.45 9.65
C SER A 86 -7.31 -0.55 8.23
N VAL A 87 -7.90 -1.38 7.35
CA VAL A 87 -7.42 -1.58 5.97
C VAL A 87 -8.58 -1.46 4.99
N ALA A 88 -8.40 -0.67 3.93
CA ALA A 88 -9.36 -0.48 2.83
C ALA A 88 -10.80 -0.07 3.27
N GLY A 89 -10.94 0.51 4.45
CA GLY A 89 -12.14 1.17 4.96
C GLY A 89 -13.46 0.42 4.77
N GLY A 90 -14.17 0.73 3.71
CA GLY A 90 -15.47 0.11 3.41
C GLY A 90 -15.41 -1.20 2.63
N THR A 91 -14.20 -1.69 2.32
CA THR A 91 -14.00 -2.94 1.57
C THR A 91 -13.63 -4.05 2.56
N PRO A 92 -14.41 -5.14 2.70
CA PRO A 92 -14.28 -6.11 3.79
C PRO A 92 -13.12 -7.10 3.55
N VAL A 93 -11.88 -6.60 3.52
CA VAL A 93 -10.68 -7.39 3.18
C VAL A 93 -10.14 -8.20 4.35
N ILE A 94 -10.26 -7.70 5.58
CA ILE A 94 -9.84 -8.43 6.78
C ILE A 94 -10.74 -9.65 6.99
N LYS A 95 -12.06 -9.47 6.91
CA LYS A 95 -13.05 -10.55 7.01
C LYS A 95 -12.89 -11.56 5.85
N ALA A 96 -12.60 -11.08 4.65
CA ALA A 96 -12.33 -11.94 3.51
C ALA A 96 -11.14 -12.87 3.79
N LEU A 97 -10.00 -12.36 4.25
CA LEU A 97 -8.82 -13.15 4.59
C LEU A 97 -9.05 -14.04 5.80
N ARG A 98 -9.75 -13.52 6.84
CA ARG A 98 -9.98 -14.23 8.08
C ARG A 98 -10.99 -15.40 7.95
N GLU A 99 -12.02 -15.22 7.13
CA GLU A 99 -13.15 -16.13 7.05
C GLU A 99 -13.39 -16.68 5.64
N GLY A 100 -13.53 -15.80 4.64
CA GLY A 100 -13.91 -16.20 3.29
C GLY A 100 -12.86 -17.02 2.56
N LEU A 101 -11.59 -16.71 2.79
CA LEU A 101 -10.45 -17.35 2.13
C LEU A 101 -9.70 -18.34 3.04
N VAL A 102 -10.18 -18.63 4.25
CA VAL A 102 -9.49 -19.42 5.28
C VAL A 102 -9.09 -20.83 4.82
N ALA A 103 -9.84 -21.42 3.88
CA ALA A 103 -9.54 -22.73 3.32
C ALA A 103 -8.45 -22.73 2.23
N ASN A 104 -7.99 -21.54 1.82
CA ASN A 104 -7.07 -21.38 0.71
C ASN A 104 -5.69 -20.91 1.19
N LYS A 105 -4.64 -21.35 0.49
CA LYS A 105 -3.29 -20.85 0.70
C LYS A 105 -3.06 -19.62 -0.21
N VAL A 106 -2.93 -18.47 0.41
CA VAL A 106 -2.59 -17.24 -0.31
C VAL A 106 -1.15 -17.34 -0.79
N GLN A 107 -0.92 -17.10 -2.09
CA GLN A 107 0.41 -17.05 -2.70
C GLN A 107 0.93 -15.63 -2.78
N TRP A 108 0.08 -14.69 -3.21
CA TRP A 108 0.40 -13.28 -3.26
C TRP A 108 -0.87 -12.41 -3.14
N PHE A 109 -0.66 -11.15 -2.81
CA PHE A 109 -1.65 -10.10 -2.97
C PHE A 109 -1.04 -8.87 -3.62
N ALA A 110 -1.85 -8.13 -4.38
CA ALA A 110 -1.51 -6.83 -4.94
C ALA A 110 -2.67 -5.86 -4.69
N GLY A 111 -2.40 -4.64 -4.20
CA GLY A 111 -3.49 -3.74 -3.85
C GLY A 111 -3.17 -2.27 -3.94
N ILE A 112 -4.18 -1.49 -4.34
CA ILE A 112 -4.22 -0.05 -4.22
C ILE A 112 -4.87 0.25 -2.87
N LEU A 113 -4.07 0.57 -1.86
CA LEU A 113 -4.52 0.67 -0.47
C LEU A 113 -4.59 2.12 0.06
N ASN A 114 -4.16 3.09 -0.76
CA ASN A 114 -4.24 4.50 -0.41
C ASN A 114 -5.04 5.26 -1.48
N GLY A 115 -6.18 5.85 -1.07
CA GLY A 115 -7.07 6.57 -1.98
C GLY A 115 -6.52 7.92 -2.43
N THR A 116 -5.72 8.60 -1.59
CA THR A 116 -5.11 9.90 -1.89
C THR A 116 -4.08 9.75 -3.01
N THR A 117 -3.16 8.80 -2.90
CA THR A 117 -2.16 8.53 -3.93
C THR A 117 -2.80 8.07 -5.24
N ASN A 118 -3.84 7.22 -5.16
CA ASN A 118 -4.54 6.77 -6.36
C ASN A 118 -5.28 7.91 -7.05
N PHE A 119 -5.88 8.84 -6.29
CA PHE A 119 -6.50 10.05 -6.83
C PHE A 119 -5.46 10.92 -7.55
N ILE A 120 -4.32 11.21 -6.90
CA ILE A 120 -3.25 12.04 -7.46
C ILE A 120 -2.75 11.44 -8.78
N LEU A 121 -2.40 10.16 -8.81
CA LEU A 121 -1.92 9.48 -10.03
C LEU A 121 -3.00 9.44 -11.13
N SER A 122 -4.28 9.31 -10.77
CA SER A 122 -5.38 9.36 -11.74
C SER A 122 -5.52 10.77 -12.35
N GLU A 123 -5.50 11.81 -11.53
CA GLU A 123 -5.57 13.21 -12.00
C GLU A 123 -4.38 13.57 -12.90
N MET A 124 -3.17 13.18 -12.50
CA MET A 124 -1.97 13.39 -13.33
C MET A 124 -2.10 12.70 -14.70
N SER A 125 -2.58 11.45 -14.73
CA SER A 125 -2.74 10.68 -15.96
C SER A 125 -3.87 11.19 -16.85
N GLU A 126 -5.06 11.47 -16.27
CA GLU A 126 -6.25 11.86 -17.04
C GLU A 126 -6.17 13.30 -17.57
N LYS A 127 -5.54 14.20 -16.80
CA LYS A 127 -5.48 15.64 -17.12
C LYS A 127 -4.11 16.10 -17.58
N ASN A 128 -3.12 15.21 -17.63
CA ASN A 128 -1.72 15.51 -17.95
C ASN A 128 -1.19 16.69 -17.10
N THR A 129 -1.50 16.67 -15.80
CA THR A 129 -1.08 17.68 -14.83
C THR A 129 0.13 17.20 -14.02
N ASN A 130 0.89 18.11 -13.41
CA ASN A 130 2.01 17.76 -12.56
C ASN A 130 1.54 17.30 -11.17
N PHE A 131 2.48 16.75 -10.39
CA PHE A 131 2.23 16.24 -9.05
C PHE A 131 1.69 17.32 -8.08
N ASP A 132 2.28 18.52 -8.07
CA ASP A 132 1.92 19.57 -7.13
C ASP A 132 0.49 20.08 -7.35
N ASP A 133 0.08 20.23 -8.61
CA ASP A 133 -1.29 20.64 -8.96
C ASP A 133 -2.31 19.56 -8.60
N ALA A 134 -1.99 18.28 -8.86
CA ALA A 134 -2.86 17.15 -8.49
C ALA A 134 -2.97 16.99 -6.96
N LEU A 135 -1.88 17.17 -6.22
CA LEU A 135 -1.87 17.18 -4.77
C LEU A 135 -2.73 18.31 -4.21
N LYS A 136 -2.57 19.53 -4.73
CA LYS A 136 -3.38 20.68 -4.33
C LYS A 136 -4.87 20.42 -4.56
N GLN A 137 -5.23 19.83 -5.69
CA GLN A 137 -6.61 19.45 -5.97
C GLN A 137 -7.12 18.40 -4.96
N ALA A 138 -6.30 17.40 -4.58
CA ALA A 138 -6.66 16.44 -3.54
C ALA A 138 -6.92 17.11 -2.19
N GLN A 139 -6.11 18.11 -1.82
CA GLN A 139 -6.29 18.92 -0.60
C GLN A 139 -7.57 19.76 -0.64
N ASP A 140 -7.83 20.44 -1.75
CA ASP A 140 -9.02 21.28 -1.95
C ASP A 140 -10.33 20.44 -1.88
N LEU A 141 -10.29 19.19 -2.30
CA LEU A 141 -11.38 18.23 -2.20
C LEU A 141 -11.48 17.55 -0.81
N GLY A 142 -10.51 17.79 0.08
CA GLY A 142 -10.46 17.17 1.40
C GLY A 142 -10.09 15.67 1.38
N LEU A 143 -9.48 15.20 0.30
CA LEU A 143 -8.94 13.85 0.15
C LEU A 143 -7.55 13.72 0.76
N ALA A 144 -6.75 14.78 0.70
CA ALA A 144 -5.47 14.91 1.37
C ALA A 144 -5.55 15.89 2.55
N GLU A 145 -4.87 15.58 3.64
CA GLU A 145 -4.71 16.50 4.78
C GLU A 145 -3.69 17.62 4.45
N ALA A 146 -3.61 18.64 5.33
CA ALA A 146 -2.62 19.71 5.18
C ALA A 146 -1.17 19.19 5.23
N ASP A 147 -0.91 18.13 6.00
CA ASP A 147 0.33 17.36 5.96
C ASP A 147 0.03 15.97 5.37
N PRO A 148 0.23 15.80 4.07
CA PRO A 148 -0.07 14.55 3.36
C PRO A 148 1.11 13.57 3.34
N THR A 149 2.17 13.81 4.11
CA THR A 149 3.45 13.09 4.04
C THR A 149 3.26 11.57 4.07
N MET A 150 2.47 11.04 5.01
CA MET A 150 2.27 9.58 5.14
C MET A 150 1.55 8.95 3.94
N ASP A 151 0.75 9.71 3.22
CA ASP A 151 0.13 9.24 1.98
C ASP A 151 1.16 9.23 0.85
N ILE A 152 1.86 10.37 0.67
CA ILE A 152 2.77 10.61 -0.46
C ILE A 152 4.02 9.75 -0.39
N ASP A 153 4.60 9.55 0.80
CA ASP A 153 5.82 8.75 1.01
C ASP A 153 5.58 7.24 1.01
N GLY A 154 4.30 6.81 0.98
CA GLY A 154 3.90 5.41 0.93
C GLY A 154 3.75 4.73 2.29
N THR A 155 3.98 5.43 3.40
CA THR A 155 3.89 4.89 4.77
C THR A 155 2.51 4.28 5.06
N ASP A 156 1.41 4.97 4.67
CA ASP A 156 0.05 4.47 4.87
C ASP A 156 -0.19 3.13 4.18
N ALA A 157 0.20 3.02 2.91
CA ALA A 157 0.05 1.78 2.15
C ALA A 157 0.93 0.66 2.73
N ALA A 158 2.14 0.97 3.18
CA ALA A 158 3.05 0.01 3.79
C ALA A 158 2.53 -0.53 5.14
N GLN A 159 1.94 0.31 5.99
CA GLN A 159 1.28 -0.13 7.22
C GLN A 159 0.13 -1.10 6.93
N LYS A 160 -0.73 -0.77 5.96
CA LYS A 160 -1.83 -1.65 5.53
C LYS A 160 -1.32 -2.95 4.93
N ALA A 161 -0.25 -2.90 4.14
CA ALA A 161 0.38 -4.09 3.55
C ALA A 161 0.93 -5.03 4.62
N SER A 162 1.54 -4.52 5.70
CA SER A 162 2.03 -5.35 6.81
C SER A 162 0.89 -6.08 7.53
N ILE A 163 -0.26 -5.42 7.71
CA ILE A 163 -1.46 -6.03 8.31
C ILE A 163 -1.99 -7.15 7.42
N LEU A 164 -2.12 -6.90 6.11
CA LEU A 164 -2.58 -7.91 5.15
C LEU A 164 -1.62 -9.11 5.11
N ALA A 165 -0.31 -8.87 5.14
CA ALA A 165 0.69 -9.95 5.15
C ALA A 165 0.60 -10.82 6.40
N ALA A 166 0.38 -10.22 7.57
CA ALA A 166 0.19 -10.97 8.81
C ALA A 166 -1.01 -11.92 8.72
N LEU A 167 -2.11 -11.47 8.12
CA LEU A 167 -3.30 -12.31 7.91
C LEU A 167 -3.12 -13.36 6.81
N ALA A 168 -2.62 -12.94 5.65
CA ALA A 168 -2.52 -13.79 4.47
C ALA A 168 -1.47 -14.89 4.63
N PHE A 169 -0.32 -14.57 5.23
CA PHE A 169 0.85 -15.45 5.28
C PHE A 169 1.20 -15.94 6.68
N LYS A 170 0.43 -15.58 7.72
CA LYS A 170 0.65 -15.98 9.11
C LYS A 170 2.04 -15.59 9.64
N VAL A 171 2.51 -14.39 9.29
CA VAL A 171 3.75 -13.77 9.78
C VAL A 171 3.45 -12.73 10.85
N PRO A 172 4.44 -12.30 11.65
CA PRO A 172 4.26 -11.22 12.61
C PRO A 172 3.83 -9.91 11.97
N PHE A 173 3.15 -9.04 12.75
CA PHE A 173 2.90 -7.65 12.37
C PHE A 173 4.21 -6.87 12.48
N ASP A 174 4.94 -6.76 11.39
CA ASP A 174 6.21 -6.04 11.34
C ASP A 174 6.25 -5.03 10.18
N PHE A 175 5.80 -3.82 10.46
CA PHE A 175 5.88 -2.72 9.49
C PHE A 175 7.33 -2.39 9.08
N LYS A 176 8.33 -2.61 9.96
CA LYS A 176 9.74 -2.29 9.67
C LYS A 176 10.37 -3.22 8.63
N ALA A 177 9.74 -4.37 8.40
CA ALA A 177 10.16 -5.31 7.36
C ALA A 177 9.61 -4.96 5.97
N VAL A 178 8.65 -4.03 5.87
CA VAL A 178 8.07 -3.60 4.60
C VAL A 178 8.99 -2.62 3.90
N SER A 179 9.30 -2.87 2.63
CA SER A 179 10.01 -1.93 1.76
C SER A 179 9.01 -1.03 1.05
N TYR A 180 9.19 0.29 1.09
CA TYR A 180 8.24 1.19 0.43
C TYR A 180 8.89 2.45 -0.10
N GLY A 181 8.19 3.13 -1.00
CA GLY A 181 8.56 4.42 -1.56
C GLY A 181 7.33 5.19 -2.04
N GLY A 182 7.48 6.50 -2.09
CA GLY A 182 6.42 7.44 -2.40
C GLY A 182 6.16 7.62 -3.89
N ILE A 183 5.16 8.46 -4.20
CA ILE A 183 4.74 8.79 -5.56
C ILE A 183 5.29 10.13 -6.08
N ASP A 184 6.01 10.86 -5.27
CA ASP A 184 6.57 12.18 -5.57
C ASP A 184 7.55 12.19 -6.75
N GLN A 185 8.12 11.03 -7.05
CA GLN A 185 9.04 10.84 -8.17
C GLN A 185 8.36 10.54 -9.52
N VAL A 186 7.04 10.32 -9.53
CA VAL A 186 6.30 10.04 -10.76
C VAL A 186 6.09 11.33 -11.55
N ALA A 187 6.63 11.38 -12.76
CA ALA A 187 6.46 12.52 -13.65
C ALA A 187 5.34 12.26 -14.68
N PRO A 188 4.71 13.32 -15.25
CA PRO A 188 3.72 13.16 -16.32
C PRO A 188 4.25 12.38 -17.52
N GLU A 189 5.53 12.53 -17.84
CA GLU A 189 6.19 11.79 -18.91
C GLU A 189 6.19 10.29 -18.64
N ASP A 190 6.38 9.85 -17.38
CA ASP A 190 6.34 8.44 -17.01
C ASP A 190 4.94 7.85 -17.22
N LEU A 191 3.89 8.62 -16.89
CA LEU A 191 2.50 8.22 -17.11
C LEU A 191 2.19 8.07 -18.61
N ASN A 192 2.69 9.00 -19.45
CA ASN A 192 2.50 8.95 -20.89
C ASN A 192 3.21 7.74 -21.51
N TYR A 193 4.47 7.47 -21.15
CA TYR A 193 5.19 6.29 -21.61
C TYR A 193 4.59 4.98 -21.13
N ALA A 194 4.13 4.95 -19.87
CA ALA A 194 3.42 3.78 -19.34
C ALA A 194 2.15 3.51 -20.16
N ASP A 195 1.37 4.55 -20.46
CA ASP A 195 0.16 4.45 -21.26
C ASP A 195 0.43 3.90 -22.66
N GLU A 196 1.45 4.42 -23.35
CA GLU A 196 1.90 3.94 -24.65
C GLU A 196 2.32 2.47 -24.66
N LEU A 197 2.99 2.05 -23.57
CA LEU A 197 3.43 0.67 -23.36
C LEU A 197 2.32 -0.29 -22.92
N GLY A 198 1.08 0.21 -22.72
CA GLY A 198 -0.05 -0.61 -22.29
C GLY A 198 -0.14 -0.82 -20.78
N TYR A 199 0.44 0.09 -19.99
CA TYR A 199 0.41 0.09 -18.53
C TYR A 199 -0.29 1.33 -17.99
N ALA A 200 -0.65 1.25 -16.70
CA ALA A 200 -1.02 2.39 -15.86
C ALA A 200 -0.11 2.41 -14.63
N ILE A 201 0.37 3.58 -14.21
CA ILE A 201 1.13 3.68 -12.96
C ILE A 201 0.17 3.77 -11.78
N LYS A 202 0.30 2.85 -10.82
CA LYS A 202 -0.44 2.79 -9.57
C LYS A 202 0.51 2.63 -8.40
N HIS A 203 0.12 3.11 -7.21
CA HIS A 203 0.87 2.81 -5.98
C HIS A 203 0.39 1.46 -5.45
N ILE A 204 1.20 0.42 -5.63
CA ILE A 204 0.84 -0.97 -5.35
C ILE A 204 1.52 -1.46 -4.08
N ALA A 205 0.71 -1.85 -3.09
CA ALA A 205 1.11 -2.71 -2.00
C ALA A 205 1.13 -4.16 -2.50
N TYR A 206 2.26 -4.82 -2.37
CA TYR A 206 2.47 -6.19 -2.85
C TYR A 206 3.04 -7.06 -1.75
N GLY A 207 2.47 -8.24 -1.56
CA GLY A 207 3.00 -9.26 -0.67
C GLY A 207 2.99 -10.61 -1.35
N ASN A 208 4.03 -11.41 -1.16
CA ASN A 208 4.08 -12.77 -1.67
C ASN A 208 4.83 -13.74 -0.75
N LEU A 209 4.52 -15.01 -0.93
CA LEU A 209 5.11 -16.14 -0.22
C LEU A 209 5.82 -17.06 -1.23
N ILE A 210 7.14 -17.17 -1.11
CA ILE A 210 7.97 -18.09 -1.89
C ILE A 210 8.87 -18.85 -0.92
N ASP A 211 8.87 -20.17 -0.97
CA ASP A 211 9.73 -21.05 -0.16
C ASP A 211 9.72 -20.72 1.34
N ASN A 212 8.55 -20.40 1.90
CA ASN A 212 8.33 -19.96 3.29
C ASN A 212 8.96 -18.57 3.63
N GLU A 213 9.46 -17.87 2.65
CA GLU A 213 9.88 -16.47 2.79
C GLU A 213 8.76 -15.54 2.30
N VAL A 214 8.41 -14.58 3.13
CA VAL A 214 7.40 -13.56 2.82
C VAL A 214 8.07 -12.23 2.58
N SER A 215 7.85 -11.66 1.41
CA SER A 215 8.26 -10.29 1.11
C SER A 215 7.05 -9.38 0.99
N VAL A 216 7.19 -8.16 1.49
CA VAL A 216 6.12 -7.14 1.46
C VAL A 216 6.68 -5.80 1.02
N SER A 217 5.97 -5.14 0.12
CA SER A 217 6.41 -3.84 -0.39
C SER A 217 5.25 -2.94 -0.81
N ALA A 218 5.50 -1.63 -0.90
CA ALA A 218 4.54 -0.66 -1.44
C ALA A 218 5.28 0.40 -2.27
N TYR A 219 5.08 0.39 -3.60
CA TYR A 219 5.80 1.27 -4.53
C TYR A 219 4.93 1.69 -5.70
N PRO A 220 5.22 2.85 -6.33
CA PRO A 220 4.73 3.15 -7.67
C PRO A 220 5.13 2.02 -8.63
N THR A 221 4.16 1.50 -9.35
CA THR A 221 4.32 0.29 -10.17
C THR A 221 3.52 0.42 -11.46
N LEU A 222 4.11 0.07 -12.58
CA LEU A 222 3.42 -0.08 -13.84
C LEU A 222 2.55 -1.34 -13.78
N VAL A 223 1.24 -1.17 -13.89
CA VAL A 223 0.25 -2.27 -13.86
C VAL A 223 -0.29 -2.46 -15.28
N SER A 224 -0.21 -3.68 -15.80
CA SER A 224 -0.73 -3.97 -17.13
C SER A 224 -2.21 -3.57 -17.26
N LYS A 225 -2.57 -2.91 -18.35
CA LYS A 225 -3.97 -2.53 -18.66
C LYS A 225 -4.92 -3.71 -18.79
N GLN A 226 -4.40 -4.93 -18.88
CA GLN A 226 -5.19 -6.16 -18.87
C GLN A 226 -5.68 -6.56 -17.48
N LEU A 227 -5.05 -6.02 -16.41
CA LEU A 227 -5.40 -6.31 -15.03
C LEU A 227 -6.46 -5.33 -14.50
N LEU A 228 -7.39 -5.82 -13.67
CA LEU A 228 -8.44 -5.00 -13.08
C LEU A 228 -7.88 -3.84 -12.23
N LEU A 229 -6.75 -4.05 -11.56
CA LEU A 229 -6.10 -3.01 -10.75
C LEU A 229 -5.73 -1.76 -11.55
N SER A 230 -5.39 -1.90 -12.84
CA SER A 230 -5.08 -0.75 -13.70
C SER A 230 -6.27 0.20 -13.91
N GLN A 231 -7.49 -0.33 -13.85
CA GLN A 231 -8.75 0.39 -14.07
C GLN A 231 -9.27 1.10 -12.80
N VAL A 232 -8.65 0.85 -11.66
CA VAL A 232 -9.05 1.47 -10.39
C VAL A 232 -8.61 2.93 -10.37
N GLY A 233 -9.56 3.84 -10.50
CA GLY A 233 -9.31 5.29 -10.54
C GLY A 233 -9.79 6.03 -9.30
N GLN A 234 -9.52 7.33 -9.28
CA GLN A 234 -9.94 8.25 -8.25
C GLN A 234 -9.49 7.80 -6.83
N GLN A 235 -10.29 8.04 -5.80
CA GLN A 235 -9.97 7.66 -4.40
C GLN A 235 -10.32 6.20 -4.05
N MET A 236 -10.57 5.36 -5.05
CA MET A 236 -10.98 3.97 -4.80
C MET A 236 -9.79 3.09 -4.45
N ASN A 237 -10.06 2.10 -3.59
CA ASN A 237 -9.12 1.03 -3.26
C ASN A 237 -9.53 -0.26 -3.96
N ALA A 238 -8.53 -1.10 -4.20
CA ALA A 238 -8.76 -2.47 -4.63
C ALA A 238 -7.65 -3.39 -4.10
N LEU A 239 -8.00 -4.63 -3.86
CA LEU A 239 -7.07 -5.68 -3.43
C LEU A 239 -7.34 -6.94 -4.24
N ASP A 240 -6.35 -7.39 -4.99
CA ASP A 240 -6.31 -8.70 -5.65
C ASP A 240 -5.56 -9.68 -4.74
N ILE A 241 -6.22 -10.77 -4.38
CA ILE A 241 -5.67 -11.86 -3.56
C ILE A 241 -5.65 -13.12 -4.40
N HIS A 242 -4.47 -13.66 -4.62
CA HIS A 242 -4.28 -14.89 -5.39
C HIS A 242 -4.00 -16.07 -4.45
N CYS A 243 -4.83 -17.08 -4.60
CA CYS A 243 -4.76 -18.33 -3.85
C CYS A 243 -4.36 -19.48 -4.77
N GLU A 244 -3.64 -20.46 -4.21
CA GLU A 244 -3.10 -21.60 -4.96
C GLU A 244 -4.21 -22.38 -5.70
N GLU A 245 -5.32 -22.67 -5.02
CA GLU A 245 -6.39 -23.50 -5.59
C GLU A 245 -7.50 -22.71 -6.29
N MET A 246 -7.81 -21.51 -5.78
CA MET A 246 -8.94 -20.72 -6.23
C MET A 246 -8.57 -19.69 -7.32
N GLY A 247 -7.28 -19.36 -7.44
CA GLY A 247 -6.84 -18.23 -8.29
C GLY A 247 -7.10 -16.87 -7.63
N SER A 248 -7.30 -15.83 -8.44
CA SER A 248 -7.44 -14.46 -8.00
C SER A 248 -8.87 -14.08 -7.63
N THR A 249 -9.00 -13.31 -6.55
CA THR A 249 -10.25 -12.67 -6.12
C THR A 249 -9.98 -11.19 -5.89
N VAL A 250 -10.74 -10.31 -6.55
CA VAL A 250 -10.55 -8.87 -6.44
C VAL A 250 -11.66 -8.25 -5.57
N TYR A 251 -11.25 -7.51 -4.57
CA TYR A 251 -12.10 -6.69 -3.71
C TYR A 251 -11.93 -5.23 -4.10
N TYR A 252 -13.03 -4.53 -4.38
CA TYR A 252 -13.02 -3.14 -4.83
C TYR A 252 -14.05 -2.34 -4.06
N GLY A 253 -13.67 -1.13 -3.62
CA GLY A 253 -14.59 -0.25 -2.90
C GLY A 253 -13.93 1.03 -2.37
N PRO A 254 -14.68 1.85 -1.62
CA PRO A 254 -14.14 3.06 -1.01
C PRO A 254 -13.16 2.70 0.11
N GLY A 255 -11.92 3.22 -0.01
CA GLY A 255 -10.83 2.90 0.92
C GLY A 255 -10.82 3.69 2.23
N ALA A 256 -11.55 4.82 2.28
CA ALA A 256 -11.57 5.72 3.42
C ALA A 256 -12.88 6.53 3.46
N GLY A 257 -13.03 7.32 4.52
CA GLY A 257 -14.15 8.23 4.71
C GLY A 257 -15.07 7.85 5.88
N PRO A 258 -15.85 8.79 6.41
CA PRO A 258 -16.63 8.58 7.63
C PRO A 258 -17.63 7.41 7.54
N LYS A 259 -18.37 7.31 6.44
CA LYS A 259 -19.38 6.26 6.25
C LYS A 259 -18.77 4.88 6.01
N PRO A 260 -17.80 4.70 5.12
CA PRO A 260 -17.10 3.44 4.94
C PRO A 260 -16.46 2.93 6.23
N THR A 261 -15.70 3.78 6.95
CA THR A 261 -15.08 3.43 8.23
C THR A 261 -16.11 3.04 9.28
N ALA A 262 -17.19 3.82 9.42
CA ALA A 262 -18.26 3.49 10.35
C ALA A 262 -18.95 2.16 10.01
N SER A 263 -19.15 1.85 8.74
CA SER A 263 -19.71 0.57 8.28
C SER A 263 -18.84 -0.61 8.72
N ALA A 264 -17.54 -0.51 8.56
CA ALA A 264 -16.59 -1.56 8.96
C ALA A 264 -16.55 -1.74 10.50
N VAL A 265 -16.53 -0.63 11.25
CA VAL A 265 -16.60 -0.67 12.73
C VAL A 265 -17.89 -1.32 13.20
N ILE A 266 -19.03 -0.96 12.61
CA ILE A 266 -20.32 -1.56 12.96
C ILE A 266 -20.36 -3.04 12.59
N ALA A 267 -19.77 -3.45 11.47
CA ALA A 267 -19.67 -4.86 11.09
C ALA A 267 -18.91 -5.68 12.15
N ASP A 268 -17.77 -5.20 12.62
CA ASP A 268 -17.01 -5.85 13.70
C ASP A 268 -17.83 -5.91 15.01
N LEU A 269 -18.57 -4.85 15.36
CA LEU A 269 -19.45 -4.86 16.53
C LEU A 269 -20.57 -5.89 16.41
N VAL A 270 -21.18 -6.00 15.24
CA VAL A 270 -22.24 -7.00 14.97
C VAL A 270 -21.67 -8.42 15.05
N ASP A 271 -20.49 -8.64 14.50
CA ASP A 271 -19.83 -9.95 14.57
C ASP A 271 -19.53 -10.33 16.04
N ILE A 272 -18.97 -9.42 16.84
CA ILE A 272 -18.72 -9.64 18.27
C ILE A 272 -20.05 -9.94 19.01
N ALA A 273 -21.09 -9.19 18.75
CA ALA A 273 -22.41 -9.41 19.39
C ALA A 273 -23.04 -10.76 19.03
N ASN A 274 -22.69 -11.32 17.87
CA ASN A 274 -23.13 -12.65 17.43
C ASN A 274 -22.21 -13.78 17.90
N GLY A 275 -21.28 -13.54 18.82
CA GLY A 275 -20.34 -14.53 19.36
C GLY A 275 -18.94 -14.45 18.73
N GLY A 276 -18.73 -13.53 17.81
CA GLY A 276 -17.43 -13.26 17.16
C GLY A 276 -17.02 -14.33 16.18
N TRP A 277 -15.71 -14.43 15.98
CA TRP A 277 -15.06 -15.38 15.07
C TRP A 277 -14.15 -16.34 15.84
N PRO A 278 -13.84 -17.54 15.27
CA PRO A 278 -12.91 -18.47 15.89
C PRO A 278 -11.53 -17.81 16.14
N SER A 279 -10.93 -18.12 17.30
CA SER A 279 -9.58 -17.67 17.60
C SER A 279 -8.62 -18.18 16.52
N GLN A 280 -7.96 -17.26 15.81
CA GLN A 280 -6.96 -17.61 14.81
C GLN A 280 -5.55 -17.42 15.38
N GLU A 281 -4.66 -18.32 15.03
CA GLU A 281 -3.24 -18.08 15.17
C GLU A 281 -2.82 -17.12 14.04
N LEU A 282 -2.56 -15.86 14.41
CA LEU A 282 -2.17 -14.83 13.45
C LEU A 282 -0.73 -14.99 13.01
N SER A 283 0.14 -15.56 13.86
CA SER A 283 1.53 -15.82 13.50
C SER A 283 1.87 -17.28 13.80
N THR A 284 2.45 -17.94 12.81
CA THR A 284 3.06 -19.27 12.95
C THR A 284 4.54 -19.15 12.63
N ASN A 285 5.39 -19.98 13.27
CA ASN A 285 6.83 -19.97 12.98
C ASN A 285 7.20 -20.62 11.63
N SER A 286 6.21 -20.94 10.79
CA SER A 286 6.43 -21.63 9.50
C SER A 286 6.93 -20.69 8.41
N ASN A 287 6.48 -19.42 8.41
CA ASN A 287 6.87 -18.43 7.42
C ASN A 287 7.69 -17.31 8.06
N LYS A 288 8.60 -16.73 7.30
CA LYS A 288 9.51 -15.66 7.78
C LYS A 288 9.37 -14.42 6.91
N LEU A 289 9.21 -13.28 7.55
CA LEU A 289 9.37 -11.99 6.85
C LEU A 289 10.82 -11.81 6.43
N THR A 290 11.01 -11.40 5.18
CA THR A 290 12.32 -11.08 4.62
C THR A 290 12.29 -9.68 3.99
N LYS A 291 13.42 -8.98 4.08
CA LYS A 291 13.61 -7.73 3.31
C LYS A 291 13.95 -7.98 1.84
N ARG A 292 14.20 -9.23 1.48
CA ARG A 292 14.45 -9.61 0.10
C ARG A 292 13.13 -9.50 -0.66
N THR A 293 13.05 -8.54 -1.58
CA THR A 293 11.87 -8.36 -2.43
C THR A 293 11.86 -9.36 -3.58
N SER A 294 10.66 -9.63 -4.09
CA SER A 294 10.47 -10.42 -5.31
C SER A 294 11.16 -9.78 -6.50
N ASN A 295 11.50 -10.61 -7.46
CA ASN A 295 11.98 -10.13 -8.76
C ASN A 295 10.82 -9.55 -9.55
N PHE A 296 11.07 -8.40 -10.19
CA PHE A 296 10.11 -7.74 -11.06
C PHE A 296 10.80 -7.29 -12.36
N PRO A 297 10.11 -7.31 -13.48
CA PRO A 297 10.52 -6.52 -14.63
C PRO A 297 10.57 -5.03 -14.24
N ARG A 298 11.43 -4.26 -14.89
CA ARG A 298 11.65 -2.86 -14.55
C ARG A 298 11.47 -1.95 -15.75
N TYR A 299 10.86 -0.83 -15.48
CA TYR A 299 10.83 0.34 -16.34
C TYR A 299 11.96 1.27 -15.91
N PHE A 300 12.75 1.74 -16.87
CA PHE A 300 13.75 2.78 -16.69
C PHE A 300 13.47 3.91 -17.67
N ARG A 301 13.48 5.16 -17.20
CA ARG A 301 13.52 6.35 -18.07
C ARG A 301 14.82 7.10 -17.84
N LEU A 302 15.51 7.36 -18.96
CA LEU A 302 16.84 7.96 -19.01
C LEU A 302 16.77 9.19 -19.91
N ASN A 303 17.48 10.27 -19.56
CA ASN A 303 17.79 11.34 -20.48
C ASN A 303 19.18 11.10 -21.05
N VAL A 304 19.24 10.69 -22.30
CA VAL A 304 20.48 10.21 -22.95
C VAL A 304 20.99 11.27 -23.92
N LYS A 305 22.30 11.54 -23.92
CA LYS A 305 22.92 12.42 -24.92
C LYS A 305 22.69 11.87 -26.32
N ASN A 306 22.28 12.74 -27.23
CA ASN A 306 21.97 12.35 -28.61
C ASN A 306 23.27 12.13 -29.42
N GLU A 307 24.06 11.16 -29.01
CA GLU A 307 25.35 10.80 -29.59
C GLU A 307 25.38 9.38 -30.14
N ALA A 308 26.06 9.16 -31.25
CA ALA A 308 26.24 7.81 -31.79
C ALA A 308 26.94 6.89 -30.79
N GLY A 309 26.35 5.72 -30.54
CA GLY A 309 26.88 4.72 -29.63
C GLY A 309 26.44 4.84 -28.16
N ALA A 310 25.67 5.88 -27.76
CA ALA A 310 25.16 6.01 -26.40
C ALA A 310 24.27 4.81 -26.00
N ILE A 311 23.32 4.43 -26.84
CA ILE A 311 22.44 3.28 -26.61
C ILE A 311 23.24 1.95 -26.51
N ALA A 312 24.28 1.79 -27.33
CA ALA A 312 25.12 0.57 -27.27
C ALA A 312 25.81 0.44 -25.91
N LYS A 313 26.31 1.54 -25.35
CA LYS A 313 26.97 1.55 -24.04
C LYS A 313 25.96 1.27 -22.93
N ILE A 314 24.74 1.87 -22.98
CA ILE A 314 23.65 1.60 -22.04
C ILE A 314 23.27 0.12 -22.10
N SER A 315 23.07 -0.43 -23.29
CA SER A 315 22.72 -1.86 -23.46
C SER A 315 23.79 -2.79 -22.91
N SER A 316 25.08 -2.40 -22.97
CA SER A 316 26.15 -3.20 -22.40
C SER A 316 26.04 -3.32 -20.87
N ILE A 317 25.58 -2.30 -20.17
CA ILE A 317 25.36 -2.36 -18.70
C ILE A 317 24.33 -3.44 -18.34
N PHE A 318 23.23 -3.56 -19.11
CA PHE A 318 22.25 -4.62 -18.91
C PHE A 318 22.84 -6.00 -19.23
N ALA A 319 23.64 -6.10 -20.31
CA ALA A 319 24.27 -7.34 -20.70
C ALA A 319 25.31 -7.82 -19.67
N ASP A 320 26.06 -6.92 -19.05
CA ASP A 320 27.08 -7.23 -18.02
C ASP A 320 26.43 -7.82 -16.75
N GLU A 321 25.14 -7.53 -16.50
CA GLU A 321 24.35 -8.10 -15.40
C GLU A 321 23.47 -9.28 -15.85
N ASP A 322 23.64 -9.81 -17.07
CA ASP A 322 22.85 -10.89 -17.66
C ASP A 322 21.33 -10.60 -17.71
N ILE A 323 20.99 -9.34 -18.02
CA ILE A 323 19.59 -8.87 -18.06
C ILE A 323 19.18 -8.60 -19.49
N SER A 324 18.06 -9.21 -19.90
CA SER A 324 17.45 -8.92 -21.20
C SER A 324 16.76 -7.54 -21.19
N ILE A 325 16.87 -6.84 -22.31
CA ILE A 325 16.03 -5.67 -22.63
C ILE A 325 14.84 -6.18 -23.44
N GLU A 326 13.63 -6.05 -22.89
CA GLU A 326 12.40 -6.51 -23.52
C GLU A 326 11.80 -5.45 -24.45
N ALA A 327 11.96 -4.16 -24.11
CA ALA A 327 11.62 -3.05 -24.96
C ALA A 327 12.57 -1.89 -24.78
N LEU A 328 12.80 -1.14 -25.85
CA LEU A 328 13.54 0.11 -25.85
C LEU A 328 12.77 1.09 -26.74
N ILE A 329 12.40 2.23 -26.21
CA ILE A 329 11.69 3.29 -26.91
C ILE A 329 12.55 4.55 -26.85
N GLN A 330 12.77 5.13 -28.00
CA GLN A 330 13.35 6.45 -28.20
C GLN A 330 12.48 7.20 -29.21
N HIS A 331 11.78 8.24 -28.77
CA HIS A 331 11.04 9.09 -29.68
C HIS A 331 11.98 10.07 -30.40
N GLU A 332 11.72 10.29 -31.69
CA GLU A 332 12.41 11.35 -32.41
C GLU A 332 12.04 12.73 -31.79
N ALA A 333 13.02 13.62 -31.73
CA ALA A 333 12.87 14.97 -31.19
C ALA A 333 11.86 15.88 -31.95
N ARG A 334 11.04 15.33 -32.85
CA ARG A 334 10.15 16.05 -33.77
C ARG A 334 9.01 16.83 -33.09
N ASN A 335 8.74 16.57 -31.82
CA ASN A 335 7.68 17.26 -31.06
C ASN A 335 8.23 18.21 -29.99
N LEU A 336 9.53 18.50 -30.00
CA LEU A 336 10.16 19.40 -29.08
C LEU A 336 10.46 20.74 -29.76
N PRO A 337 10.51 21.87 -29.02
CA PRO A 337 10.73 23.19 -29.64
C PRO A 337 12.02 23.23 -30.46
N GLU A 338 12.07 24.16 -31.42
CA GLU A 338 13.02 24.30 -32.54
C GLU A 338 14.53 24.32 -32.21
N GLU A 339 14.97 24.08 -30.98
CA GLU A 339 16.38 23.96 -30.61
C GLU A 339 16.81 22.49 -30.56
N PRO A 340 17.97 22.13 -31.13
CA PRO A 340 18.50 20.77 -30.99
C PRO A 340 18.73 20.47 -29.50
N GLN A 341 17.98 19.53 -28.98
CA GLN A 341 18.20 19.06 -27.61
C GLN A 341 19.45 18.20 -27.57
N ASP A 342 20.37 18.53 -26.67
CA ASP A 342 21.59 17.74 -26.45
C ASP A 342 21.28 16.34 -25.90
N THR A 343 20.06 16.14 -25.33
CA THR A 343 19.60 14.87 -24.78
C THR A 343 18.23 14.46 -25.31
N VAL A 344 17.96 13.17 -25.33
CA VAL A 344 16.68 12.57 -25.71
C VAL A 344 16.22 11.59 -24.63
N PRO A 345 14.91 11.53 -24.32
CA PRO A 345 14.39 10.53 -23.40
C PRO A 345 14.45 9.15 -24.04
N VAL A 346 14.93 8.18 -23.27
CA VAL A 346 14.96 6.76 -23.64
C VAL A 346 14.26 5.97 -22.54
N VAL A 347 13.32 5.14 -22.94
CA VAL A 347 12.62 4.22 -22.03
C VAL A 347 13.07 2.79 -22.30
N ILE A 348 13.41 2.07 -21.24
CA ILE A 348 13.85 0.66 -21.31
C ILE A 348 12.95 -0.16 -20.39
N ILE A 349 12.43 -1.27 -20.91
CA ILE A 349 11.80 -2.34 -20.13
C ILE A 349 12.81 -3.49 -20.03
N SER A 350 13.15 -3.90 -18.81
CA SER A 350 14.03 -5.04 -18.56
C SER A 350 13.22 -6.30 -18.22
N GLY A 351 13.85 -7.46 -18.37
CA GLY A 351 13.38 -8.68 -17.74
C GLY A 351 13.35 -8.57 -16.20
N SER A 352 12.84 -9.62 -15.56
CA SER A 352 12.71 -9.68 -14.10
C SER A 352 14.07 -9.65 -13.38
N VAL A 353 14.24 -8.70 -12.46
CA VAL A 353 15.48 -8.52 -11.69
C VAL A 353 15.17 -8.35 -10.19
N SER A 354 16.12 -8.76 -9.34
CA SER A 354 16.06 -8.50 -7.91
C SER A 354 16.27 -7.01 -7.60
N GLU A 355 15.90 -6.57 -6.40
CA GLU A 355 16.14 -5.18 -5.96
C GLU A 355 17.64 -4.83 -5.90
N GLU A 356 18.48 -5.81 -5.53
CA GLU A 356 19.92 -5.63 -5.48
C GLU A 356 20.49 -5.34 -6.87
N ILE A 357 20.10 -6.14 -7.87
CA ILE A 357 20.53 -5.95 -9.26
C ILE A 357 19.95 -4.63 -9.80
N ALA A 358 18.69 -4.32 -9.52
CA ALA A 358 18.07 -3.07 -9.95
C ALA A 358 18.81 -1.85 -9.37
N SER A 359 19.19 -1.89 -8.09
CA SER A 359 19.98 -0.82 -7.45
C SER A 359 21.36 -0.68 -8.07
N LYS A 360 22.01 -1.79 -8.44
CA LYS A 360 23.31 -1.80 -9.12
C LYS A 360 23.19 -1.21 -10.53
N LEU A 361 22.15 -1.58 -11.28
CA LEU A 361 21.85 -0.98 -12.59
C LEU A 361 21.68 0.53 -12.49
N MET A 362 20.87 1.00 -11.51
CA MET A 362 20.68 2.43 -11.29
C MET A 362 21.99 3.16 -11.07
N ALA A 363 22.83 2.67 -10.15
CA ALA A 363 24.13 3.28 -9.85
C ALA A 363 25.06 3.31 -11.08
N ASN A 364 25.08 2.23 -11.87
CA ASN A 364 25.88 2.16 -13.09
C ASN A 364 25.38 3.14 -14.15
N LEU A 365 24.06 3.21 -14.37
CA LEU A 365 23.45 4.13 -15.33
C LEU A 365 23.69 5.59 -14.94
N GLU A 366 23.48 5.96 -13.68
CA GLU A 366 23.69 7.32 -13.16
C GLU A 366 25.17 7.77 -13.24
N SER A 367 26.11 6.83 -13.24
CA SER A 367 27.55 7.12 -13.38
C SER A 367 28.00 7.38 -14.82
N MET A 368 27.13 7.13 -15.81
CA MET A 368 27.48 7.29 -17.22
C MET A 368 27.49 8.77 -17.63
N LYS A 369 28.53 9.16 -18.36
CA LYS A 369 28.62 10.51 -18.95
C LYS A 369 27.63 10.77 -20.08
N GLU A 370 27.05 9.72 -20.65
CA GLU A 370 26.04 9.73 -21.70
C GLU A 370 24.64 10.02 -21.13
N ILE A 371 24.44 9.89 -19.81
CA ILE A 371 23.17 10.17 -19.14
C ILE A 371 23.27 11.53 -18.46
N ASP A 372 22.32 12.39 -18.79
CA ASP A 372 22.18 13.72 -18.23
C ASP A 372 20.87 13.77 -17.43
N ALA A 373 20.95 13.95 -16.13
CA ALA A 373 19.89 13.92 -15.17
C ALA A 373 19.62 12.55 -14.48
N GLU A 374 18.73 12.59 -13.51
CA GLU A 374 18.36 11.46 -12.67
C GLU A 374 17.65 10.35 -13.46
N VAL A 375 18.07 9.12 -13.26
CA VAL A 375 17.41 7.93 -13.82
C VAL A 375 16.14 7.66 -13.03
N ARG A 376 15.00 7.44 -13.72
CA ARG A 376 13.75 7.01 -13.10
C ARG A 376 13.56 5.52 -13.27
N GLN A 377 13.09 4.87 -12.21
CA GLN A 377 12.87 3.43 -12.21
C GLN A 377 11.54 3.10 -11.53
N PHE A 378 10.76 2.20 -12.14
CA PHE A 378 9.56 1.63 -11.55
C PHE A 378 9.51 0.12 -11.74
N ARG A 379 8.82 -0.57 -10.84
CA ARG A 379 8.49 -2.00 -11.00
C ARG A 379 7.38 -2.16 -12.02
N ILE A 380 7.29 -3.37 -12.61
CA ILE A 380 6.19 -3.73 -13.50
C ILE A 380 5.46 -4.93 -12.92
N HIS A 381 4.13 -4.83 -12.82
CA HIS A 381 3.25 -5.90 -12.36
C HIS A 381 2.44 -6.44 -13.53
N ASN A 382 2.78 -7.63 -13.96
CA ASN A 382 2.16 -8.36 -15.06
C ASN A 382 1.52 -9.67 -14.55
N ALA A 383 0.98 -9.69 -13.32
CA ALA A 383 0.49 -10.94 -12.74
C ALA A 383 -0.45 -11.66 -13.72
N VAL A 384 -0.13 -12.90 -14.00
CA VAL A 384 -0.92 -13.87 -14.77
C VAL A 384 -1.56 -14.84 -13.80
#